data_607a1773171d85ecc31316ddc2e500b1
#
_entry.id   607a1773171d85ecc31316ddc2e500b1
#
_cell.length_a   1.000
_cell.length_b   1.000
_cell.length_c   1.000
_cell.angle_alpha   90.00
_cell.angle_beta   90.00
_cell.angle_gamma   90.00
#
_symmetry.space_group_name_H-M   'P 1'
#
loop_
_entity.id
_entity.type
_entity.pdbx_description
1 polymer ?
#
loop_
_entity_poly.entity_id
_entity_poly.type
_entity_poly.pdbx_seq_one_letter_code
_entity_poly.pdbx_strand_id
1 'polypeptide(L)'
;MTILSLIIIFSFLGSAGAVGGAALSLVFPERVRKTLVPSLISYATGTLLGAAFLGMIPYAIEHTQASSILTTILIGIVLFFLLEKLIIWRHCHDGECEIHGTAGPLILFGDAFHNFVDGVVIAAAFLISIFLGVVTALAVIAHEVPQEIGDFAILLDSGYSRQKAFLYNLLSSSATLPAAVISYFSLKTTQAVIPYILALSAASFIYIAMADLIPVLHQKISIRDSARQFILLLAGIGTILFFRLNH
;
A
#
# COMPACT_ATOMS: atom_id res chain seq x y z
N MET A 1 13.73 20.84 -7.95
CA MET A 1 13.50 19.48 -8.48
C MET A 1 12.28 19.52 -9.39
N THR A 2 12.27 18.73 -10.47
CA THR A 2 11.08 18.62 -11.32
C THR A 2 10.05 17.65 -10.67
N ILE A 3 8.77 17.78 -11.05
CA ILE A 3 7.72 16.85 -10.57
C ILE A 3 8.11 15.40 -10.90
N LEU A 4 8.63 15.15 -12.10
CA LEU A 4 9.08 13.82 -12.51
C LEU A 4 10.20 13.28 -11.61
N SER A 5 11.17 14.12 -11.20
CA SER A 5 12.23 13.66 -10.31
C SER A 5 11.70 13.31 -8.90
N LEU A 6 10.69 14.03 -8.41
CA LEU A 6 10.02 13.68 -7.15
C LEU A 6 9.28 12.34 -7.28
N ILE A 7 8.51 12.16 -8.36
CA ILE A 7 7.82 10.89 -8.65
C ILE A 7 8.81 9.73 -8.65
N ILE A 8 9.93 9.83 -9.37
CA ILE A 8 10.94 8.78 -9.44
C ILE A 8 11.53 8.47 -8.06
N ILE A 9 11.91 9.50 -7.28
CA ILE A 9 12.50 9.31 -5.95
C ILE A 9 11.50 8.62 -5.01
N PHE A 10 10.28 9.13 -4.93
CA PHE A 10 9.28 8.57 -4.01
C PHE A 10 8.79 7.18 -4.44
N SER A 11 8.65 6.92 -5.74
CA SER A 11 8.34 5.58 -6.24
C SER A 11 9.48 4.60 -5.97
N PHE A 12 10.74 5.02 -6.09
CA PHE A 12 11.89 4.19 -5.73
C PHE A 12 11.93 3.89 -4.23
N LEU A 13 11.61 4.86 -3.37
CA LEU A 13 11.53 4.65 -1.93
C LEU A 13 10.38 3.73 -1.53
N GLY A 14 9.21 3.86 -2.21
CA GLY A 14 8.05 3.00 -1.99
C GLY A 14 8.22 1.58 -2.52
N SER A 15 9.14 1.34 -3.44
CA SER A 15 9.46 0.01 -4.01
C SER A 15 10.75 -0.56 -3.42
N ALA A 16 11.87 -0.38 -4.09
CA ALA A 16 13.17 -0.92 -3.64
C ALA A 16 13.56 -0.49 -2.23
N GLY A 17 13.17 0.73 -1.80
CA GLY A 17 13.35 1.21 -0.43
C GLY A 17 12.54 0.41 0.59
N ALA A 18 11.29 0.08 0.28
CA ALA A 18 10.43 -0.74 1.14
C ALA A 18 10.95 -2.18 1.27
N VAL A 19 11.32 -2.82 0.15
CA VAL A 19 11.96 -4.15 0.14
C VAL A 19 13.26 -4.15 0.96
N GLY A 20 14.08 -3.10 0.81
CA GLY A 20 15.30 -2.92 1.62
C GLY A 20 14.99 -2.79 3.12
N GLY A 21 13.97 -2.02 3.48
CA GLY A 21 13.49 -1.87 4.86
C GLY A 21 12.95 -3.17 5.43
N ALA A 22 12.17 -3.92 4.65
CA ALA A 22 11.67 -5.25 5.01
C ALA A 22 12.82 -6.23 5.24
N ALA A 23 13.78 -6.32 4.31
CA ALA A 23 14.95 -7.18 4.43
C ALA A 23 15.80 -6.82 5.67
N LEU A 24 15.98 -5.51 5.95
CA LEU A 24 16.67 -5.04 7.14
C LEU A 24 15.94 -5.45 8.42
N SER A 25 14.59 -5.44 8.42
CA SER A 25 13.80 -5.87 9.57
C SER A 25 14.04 -7.33 9.96
N LEU A 26 14.38 -8.19 8.99
CA LEU A 26 14.67 -9.62 9.22
C LEU A 26 16.01 -9.85 9.95
N VAL A 27 16.91 -8.86 9.97
CA VAL A 27 18.16 -8.92 10.73
C VAL A 27 17.91 -8.78 12.23
N PHE A 28 16.80 -8.13 12.62
CA PHE A 28 16.48 -7.94 14.04
C PHE A 28 16.07 -9.27 14.71
N PRO A 29 16.40 -9.44 16.01
CA PRO A 29 15.94 -10.57 16.79
C PRO A 29 14.41 -10.68 16.79
N GLU A 30 13.87 -11.89 16.88
CA GLU A 30 12.43 -12.17 16.87
C GLU A 30 11.66 -11.33 17.90
N ARG A 31 12.25 -11.13 19.10
CA ARG A 31 11.67 -10.29 20.16
C ARG A 31 11.41 -8.84 19.69
N VAL A 32 12.35 -8.29 18.92
CA VAL A 32 12.23 -6.92 18.37
C VAL A 32 11.18 -6.91 17.26
N ARG A 33 11.23 -7.87 16.35
CA ARG A 33 10.26 -7.98 15.25
C ARG A 33 8.82 -8.12 15.74
N LYS A 34 8.58 -8.92 16.79
CA LYS A 34 7.24 -9.08 17.44
C LYS A 34 6.64 -7.75 17.92
N THR A 35 7.46 -6.73 18.14
CA THR A 35 7.01 -5.40 18.54
C THR A 35 7.02 -4.42 17.36
N LEU A 36 8.06 -4.48 16.52
CA LEU A 36 8.28 -3.57 15.41
C LEU A 36 7.19 -3.72 14.33
N VAL A 37 6.93 -4.96 13.87
CA VAL A 37 5.98 -5.21 12.78
C VAL A 37 4.56 -4.71 13.10
N PRO A 38 3.93 -5.05 14.25
CA PRO A 38 2.63 -4.47 14.58
C PRO A 38 2.63 -2.96 14.78
N SER A 39 3.78 -2.38 15.16
CA SER A 39 3.93 -0.93 15.27
C SER A 39 3.93 -0.26 13.90
N LEU A 40 4.67 -0.82 12.94
CA LEU A 40 4.67 -0.36 11.54
C LEU A 40 3.27 -0.50 10.92
N ILE A 41 2.61 -1.64 11.10
CA ILE A 41 1.23 -1.88 10.63
C ILE A 41 0.27 -0.84 11.20
N SER A 42 0.36 -0.51 12.49
CA SER A 42 -0.52 0.49 13.12
C SER A 42 -0.31 1.88 12.52
N TYR A 43 0.94 2.29 12.33
CA TYR A 43 1.27 3.57 11.70
C TYR A 43 0.82 3.61 10.24
N ALA A 44 1.07 2.54 9.48
CA ALA A 44 0.64 2.39 8.09
C ALA A 44 -0.89 2.48 7.94
N THR A 45 -1.64 1.80 8.81
CA THR A 45 -3.10 1.91 8.84
C THR A 45 -3.56 3.36 8.99
N GLY A 46 -2.92 4.10 9.90
CA GLY A 46 -3.21 5.53 10.11
C GLY A 46 -2.87 6.39 8.91
N THR A 47 -1.72 6.17 8.26
CA THR A 47 -1.32 6.94 7.06
C THR A 47 -2.22 6.64 5.86
N LEU A 48 -2.60 5.38 5.63
CA LEU A 48 -3.53 5.01 4.54
C LEU A 48 -4.90 5.67 4.72
N LEU A 49 -5.51 5.53 5.90
CA LEU A 49 -6.80 6.17 6.19
C LEU A 49 -6.69 7.70 6.12
N GLY A 50 -5.62 8.26 6.66
CA GLY A 50 -5.35 9.69 6.58
C GLY A 50 -5.22 10.18 5.13
N ALA A 51 -4.44 9.50 4.29
CA ALA A 51 -4.27 9.86 2.88
C ALA A 51 -5.59 9.76 2.11
N ALA A 52 -6.38 8.69 2.32
CA ALA A 52 -7.68 8.52 1.69
C ALA A 52 -8.67 9.63 2.10
N PHE A 53 -8.92 9.79 3.41
CA PHE A 53 -9.98 10.67 3.91
C PHE A 53 -9.59 12.15 4.01
N LEU A 54 -8.32 12.47 4.20
CA LEU A 54 -7.85 13.84 4.35
C LEU A 54 -7.18 14.41 3.09
N GLY A 55 -6.81 13.55 2.14
CA GLY A 55 -6.13 13.96 0.90
C GLY A 55 -6.97 13.66 -0.35
N MET A 56 -7.08 12.39 -0.72
CA MET A 56 -7.59 11.95 -2.02
C MET A 56 -9.09 12.22 -2.20
N ILE A 57 -9.93 11.80 -1.25
CA ILE A 57 -11.39 11.95 -1.33
C ILE A 57 -11.81 13.41 -1.38
N PRO A 58 -11.32 14.31 -0.48
CA PRO A 58 -11.66 15.72 -0.56
C PRO A 58 -11.31 16.32 -1.91
N TYR A 59 -10.10 16.10 -2.41
CA TYR A 59 -9.72 16.61 -3.72
C TYR A 59 -10.63 16.09 -4.84
N ALA A 60 -10.94 14.80 -4.85
CA ALA A 60 -11.77 14.20 -5.89
C ALA A 60 -13.20 14.78 -5.89
N ILE A 61 -13.79 15.03 -4.72
CA ILE A 61 -15.13 15.62 -4.57
C ILE A 61 -15.14 17.10 -4.98
N GLU A 62 -14.07 17.84 -4.69
CA GLU A 62 -13.96 19.25 -5.09
C GLU A 62 -13.88 19.43 -6.62
N HIS A 63 -13.36 18.42 -7.36
CA HIS A 63 -13.15 18.52 -8.80
C HIS A 63 -14.14 17.70 -9.64
N THR A 64 -15.04 16.95 -9.00
CA THR A 64 -16.03 16.11 -9.68
C THR A 64 -17.27 15.96 -8.80
N GLN A 65 -18.41 15.58 -9.37
CA GLN A 65 -19.65 15.35 -8.61
C GLN A 65 -19.42 14.33 -7.47
N ALA A 66 -19.74 14.72 -6.25
CA ALA A 66 -19.56 13.91 -5.06
C ALA A 66 -20.21 12.52 -5.18
N SER A 67 -21.41 12.43 -5.78
CA SER A 67 -22.09 11.15 -6.01
C SER A 67 -21.29 10.22 -6.90
N SER A 68 -20.67 10.74 -7.98
CA SER A 68 -19.82 9.95 -8.88
C SER A 68 -18.58 9.43 -8.18
N ILE A 69 -17.92 10.27 -7.38
CA ILE A 69 -16.73 9.90 -6.61
C ILE A 69 -17.05 8.85 -5.55
N LEU A 70 -18.11 9.04 -4.75
CA LEU A 70 -18.52 8.07 -3.74
C LEU A 70 -18.94 6.74 -4.37
N THR A 71 -19.59 6.77 -5.53
CA THR A 71 -19.90 5.55 -6.29
C THR A 71 -18.63 4.86 -6.79
N THR A 72 -17.65 5.61 -7.28
CA THR A 72 -16.35 5.05 -7.69
C THR A 72 -15.63 4.38 -6.52
N ILE A 73 -15.65 5.01 -5.34
CA ILE A 73 -15.06 4.42 -4.12
C ILE A 73 -15.78 3.11 -3.75
N LEU A 74 -17.12 3.12 -3.74
CA LEU A 74 -17.91 1.92 -3.45
C LEU A 74 -17.61 0.79 -4.44
N ILE A 75 -17.60 1.09 -5.73
CA ILE A 75 -17.27 0.11 -6.77
C ILE A 75 -15.83 -0.39 -6.57
N GLY A 76 -14.88 0.50 -6.24
CA GLY A 76 -13.49 0.15 -5.96
C GLY A 76 -13.38 -0.85 -4.80
N ILE A 77 -14.04 -0.59 -3.67
CA ILE A 77 -14.05 -1.51 -2.52
C ILE A 77 -14.59 -2.89 -2.92
N VAL A 78 -15.71 -2.93 -3.65
CA VAL A 78 -16.28 -4.20 -4.13
C VAL A 78 -15.36 -4.91 -5.12
N LEU A 79 -14.69 -4.15 -5.99
CA LEU A 79 -13.73 -4.69 -6.95
C LEU A 79 -12.50 -5.30 -6.23
N PHE A 80 -11.91 -4.61 -5.24
CA PHE A 80 -10.79 -5.15 -4.47
C PHE A 80 -11.19 -6.39 -3.68
N PHE A 81 -12.36 -6.40 -3.06
CA PHE A 81 -12.90 -7.61 -2.44
C PHE A 81 -13.03 -8.77 -3.43
N LEU A 82 -13.54 -8.51 -4.63
CA LEU A 82 -13.70 -9.54 -5.67
C LEU A 82 -12.33 -10.03 -6.16
N LEU A 83 -11.37 -9.15 -6.39
CA LEU A 83 -10.01 -9.50 -6.79
C LEU A 83 -9.34 -10.40 -5.74
N GLU A 84 -9.43 -10.05 -4.47
CA GLU A 84 -8.91 -10.86 -3.37
C GLU A 84 -9.59 -12.24 -3.34
N LYS A 85 -10.93 -12.29 -3.45
CA LYS A 85 -11.67 -13.56 -3.52
C LYS A 85 -11.26 -14.42 -4.71
N LEU A 86 -11.03 -13.83 -5.88
CA LEU A 86 -10.58 -14.55 -7.07
C LEU A 86 -9.16 -15.11 -6.91
N ILE A 87 -8.30 -14.34 -6.25
CA ILE A 87 -6.95 -14.77 -5.90
C ILE A 87 -7.01 -15.97 -4.94
N ILE A 88 -7.79 -15.89 -3.87
CA ILE A 88 -7.96 -16.97 -2.89
C ILE A 88 -8.65 -18.18 -3.55
N TRP A 89 -9.69 -17.97 -4.35
CA TRP A 89 -10.46 -19.06 -4.96
C TRP A 89 -9.64 -19.92 -5.93
N ARG A 90 -8.75 -19.32 -6.71
CA ARG A 90 -7.84 -20.06 -7.58
C ARG A 90 -6.89 -21.01 -6.83
N HIS A 91 -6.73 -20.82 -5.51
CA HIS A 91 -5.84 -21.64 -4.67
C HIS A 91 -6.52 -22.84 -4.03
N CYS A 92 -7.83 -22.78 -3.83
CA CYS A 92 -8.58 -23.76 -3.03
C CYS A 92 -9.53 -24.63 -3.90
N HIS A 93 -9.13 -25.05 -5.11
CA HIS A 93 -9.98 -25.89 -5.96
C HIS A 93 -10.00 -27.38 -5.55
N ASP A 94 -9.01 -27.87 -4.81
CA ASP A 94 -8.98 -29.22 -4.30
C ASP A 94 -8.92 -29.20 -2.76
N GLY A 95 -9.84 -29.91 -2.13
CA GLY A 95 -10.11 -29.89 -0.69
C GLY A 95 -8.97 -30.36 0.24
N GLU A 96 -7.74 -30.49 -0.27
CA GLU A 96 -6.48 -30.63 0.44
C GLU A 96 -5.52 -29.58 -0.13
N CYS A 97 -5.49 -28.39 0.50
CA CYS A 97 -4.54 -27.34 0.16
C CYS A 97 -3.12 -27.80 0.53
N GLU A 98 -2.39 -28.44 -0.38
CA GLU A 98 -0.93 -28.41 -0.35
C GLU A 98 -0.45 -27.00 -0.72
N ILE A 99 -0.50 -26.12 0.27
CA ILE A 99 -0.22 -24.67 0.18
C ILE A 99 1.24 -24.38 -0.24
N HIS A 100 2.11 -25.38 -0.22
CA HIS A 100 3.57 -25.19 -0.24
C HIS A 100 4.20 -24.92 -1.62
N GLY A 101 3.51 -25.17 -2.73
CA GLY A 101 4.13 -25.04 -4.07
C GLY A 101 3.63 -23.89 -4.94
N THR A 102 2.41 -23.40 -4.76
CA THR A 102 1.75 -22.45 -5.66
C THR A 102 1.51 -21.06 -5.07
N ALA A 103 1.64 -20.90 -3.76
CA ALA A 103 1.42 -19.63 -3.07
C ALA A 103 2.42 -18.54 -3.49
N GLY A 104 3.70 -18.89 -3.65
CA GLY A 104 4.76 -17.94 -3.97
C GLY A 104 4.52 -17.14 -5.27
N PRO A 105 4.35 -17.78 -6.45
CA PRO A 105 4.16 -17.06 -7.70
C PRO A 105 2.94 -16.15 -7.73
N LEU A 106 1.89 -16.53 -7.00
CA LEU A 106 0.65 -15.77 -7.01
C LEU A 106 0.69 -14.55 -6.12
N ILE A 107 1.33 -14.66 -4.96
CA ILE A 107 1.60 -13.50 -4.12
C ILE A 107 2.42 -12.48 -4.90
N LEU A 108 3.48 -12.91 -5.57
CA LEU A 108 4.30 -12.03 -6.40
C LEU A 108 3.52 -11.35 -7.53
N PHE A 109 2.56 -12.05 -8.14
CA PHE A 109 1.69 -11.45 -9.15
C PHE A 109 0.72 -10.42 -8.53
N GLY A 110 0.11 -10.76 -7.40
CA GLY A 110 -0.76 -9.84 -6.64
C GLY A 110 -0.01 -8.60 -6.19
N ASP A 111 1.17 -8.79 -5.64
CA ASP A 111 2.07 -7.74 -5.20
C ASP A 111 2.53 -6.84 -6.36
N ALA A 112 2.95 -7.41 -7.50
CA ALA A 112 3.30 -6.62 -8.68
C ALA A 112 2.14 -5.78 -9.20
N PHE A 113 0.90 -6.30 -9.16
CA PHE A 113 -0.29 -5.55 -9.54
C PHE A 113 -0.58 -4.43 -8.53
N HIS A 114 -0.45 -4.70 -7.24
CA HIS A 114 -0.62 -3.70 -6.18
C HIS A 114 0.40 -2.57 -6.35
N ASN A 115 1.66 -2.89 -6.47
CA ASN A 115 2.75 -1.96 -6.71
C ASN A 115 2.57 -1.14 -8.00
N PHE A 116 2.02 -1.75 -9.07
CA PHE A 116 1.66 -1.00 -10.27
C PHE A 116 0.60 0.08 -9.97
N VAL A 117 -0.44 -0.24 -9.20
CA VAL A 117 -1.47 0.72 -8.79
C VAL A 117 -0.88 1.83 -7.94
N ASP A 118 0.02 1.53 -7.04
CA ASP A 118 0.73 2.51 -6.20
C ASP A 118 1.57 3.49 -7.04
N GLY A 119 2.24 3.00 -8.07
CA GLY A 119 2.93 3.87 -9.02
C GLY A 119 1.99 4.83 -9.74
N VAL A 120 0.84 4.36 -10.18
CA VAL A 120 -0.20 5.20 -10.82
C VAL A 120 -0.68 6.30 -9.88
N VAL A 121 -0.99 5.97 -8.62
CA VAL A 121 -1.53 6.94 -7.66
C VAL A 121 -0.48 7.95 -7.21
N ILE A 122 0.77 7.56 -7.04
CA ILE A 122 1.87 8.49 -6.72
C ILE A 122 1.98 9.52 -7.85
N ALA A 123 2.02 9.08 -9.11
CA ALA A 123 2.10 9.99 -10.24
C ALA A 123 0.88 10.92 -10.34
N ALA A 124 -0.34 10.39 -10.19
CA ALA A 124 -1.57 11.17 -10.21
C ALA A 124 -1.57 12.26 -9.12
N ALA A 125 -1.17 11.90 -7.89
CA ALA A 125 -1.13 12.80 -6.75
C ALA A 125 -0.09 13.92 -6.95
N PHE A 126 1.13 13.62 -7.44
CA PHE A 126 2.14 14.63 -7.74
C PHE A 126 1.76 15.56 -8.90
N LEU A 127 0.98 15.10 -9.86
CA LEU A 127 0.46 15.96 -10.94
C LEU A 127 -0.54 17.00 -10.44
N ILE A 128 -1.18 16.75 -9.31
CA ILE A 128 -2.09 17.70 -8.67
C ILE A 128 -1.31 18.73 -7.86
N SER A 129 -0.54 18.25 -6.89
CA SER A 129 0.30 19.11 -6.06
C SER A 129 1.44 18.30 -5.44
N ILE A 130 2.56 18.96 -5.17
CA ILE A 130 3.69 18.36 -4.45
C ILE A 130 3.23 17.85 -3.09
N PHE A 131 2.37 18.59 -2.42
CA PHE A 131 1.81 18.22 -1.13
C PHE A 131 1.07 16.87 -1.19
N LEU A 132 0.07 16.76 -2.08
CA LEU A 132 -0.70 15.52 -2.21
C LEU A 132 0.19 14.34 -2.65
N GLY A 133 1.16 14.61 -3.54
CA GLY A 133 2.15 13.62 -3.96
C GLY A 133 2.99 13.07 -2.81
N VAL A 134 3.53 13.96 -1.95
CA VAL A 134 4.31 13.55 -0.77
C VAL A 134 3.46 12.76 0.23
N VAL A 135 2.26 13.24 0.55
CA VAL A 135 1.34 12.57 1.48
C VAL A 135 0.99 11.17 0.98
N THR A 136 0.64 11.05 -0.29
CA THR A 136 0.32 9.76 -0.93
C THR A 136 1.51 8.82 -0.92
N ALA A 137 2.68 9.32 -1.31
CA ALA A 137 3.90 8.51 -1.33
C ALA A 137 4.34 8.06 0.06
N LEU A 138 4.17 8.88 1.10
CA LEU A 138 4.43 8.49 2.50
C LEU A 138 3.46 7.39 2.96
N ALA A 139 2.19 7.46 2.55
CA ALA A 139 1.23 6.41 2.85
C ALA A 139 1.60 5.10 2.15
N VAL A 140 2.04 5.17 0.88
CA VAL A 140 2.55 4.00 0.13
C VAL A 140 3.77 3.41 0.85
N ILE A 141 4.83 4.17 1.09
CA ILE A 141 6.05 3.69 1.77
C ILE A 141 5.71 3.05 3.13
N ALA A 142 4.78 3.64 3.87
CA ALA A 142 4.44 3.17 5.20
C ALA A 142 3.75 1.80 5.21
N HIS A 143 2.91 1.48 4.20
CA HIS A 143 2.25 0.18 4.15
C HIS A 143 3.04 -0.88 3.38
N GLU A 144 3.84 -0.48 2.40
CA GLU A 144 4.69 -1.38 1.64
C GLU A 144 5.71 -2.11 2.53
N VAL A 145 6.34 -1.44 3.51
CA VAL A 145 7.31 -2.11 4.39
C VAL A 145 6.69 -3.29 5.16
N PRO A 146 5.53 -3.17 5.85
CA PRO A 146 4.84 -4.30 6.45
C PRO A 146 4.42 -5.38 5.45
N GLN A 147 3.94 -4.99 4.26
CA GLN A 147 3.51 -5.90 3.22
C GLN A 147 4.68 -6.77 2.74
N GLU A 148 5.78 -6.15 2.38
CA GLU A 148 7.00 -6.84 1.96
C GLU A 148 7.57 -7.79 3.02
N ILE A 149 7.42 -7.48 4.32
CA ILE A 149 7.77 -8.40 5.40
C ILE A 149 6.88 -9.65 5.36
N GLY A 150 5.59 -9.48 5.10
CA GLY A 150 4.63 -10.57 4.95
C GLY A 150 4.96 -11.46 3.75
N ASP A 151 5.19 -10.86 2.59
CA ASP A 151 5.51 -11.57 1.35
C ASP A 151 6.83 -12.34 1.48
N PHE A 152 7.82 -11.74 2.13
CA PHE A 152 9.06 -12.43 2.46
C PHE A 152 8.82 -13.69 3.31
N ALA A 153 7.97 -13.59 4.33
CA ALA A 153 7.66 -14.74 5.18
C ALA A 153 6.99 -15.87 4.39
N ILE A 154 6.01 -15.52 3.55
CA ILE A 154 5.29 -16.50 2.73
C ILE A 154 6.20 -17.16 1.67
N LEU A 155 7.09 -16.38 1.04
CA LEU A 155 8.06 -16.93 0.09
C LEU A 155 9.02 -17.91 0.77
N LEU A 156 9.50 -17.59 1.98
CA LEU A 156 10.35 -18.49 2.74
C LEU A 156 9.61 -19.77 3.17
N ASP A 157 8.35 -19.64 3.62
CA ASP A 157 7.51 -20.78 3.98
C ASP A 157 7.16 -21.65 2.76
N SER A 158 7.10 -21.06 1.57
CA SER A 158 6.96 -21.75 0.28
C SER A 158 8.26 -22.41 -0.21
N GLY A 159 9.32 -22.42 0.61
CA GLY A 159 10.59 -23.10 0.33
C GLY A 159 11.59 -22.32 -0.53
N TYR A 160 11.34 -21.03 -0.79
CA TYR A 160 12.32 -20.19 -1.49
C TYR A 160 13.51 -19.89 -0.59
N SER A 161 14.72 -19.86 -1.16
CA SER A 161 15.90 -19.36 -0.43
C SER A 161 15.77 -17.85 -0.17
N ARG A 162 16.42 -17.34 0.88
CA ARG A 162 16.42 -15.91 1.23
C ARG A 162 16.79 -15.00 0.06
N GLN A 163 17.75 -15.41 -0.77
CA GLN A 163 18.19 -14.65 -1.95
C GLN A 163 17.11 -14.62 -3.03
N LYS A 164 16.45 -15.76 -3.31
CA LYS A 164 15.35 -15.84 -4.28
C LYS A 164 14.14 -15.04 -3.80
N ALA A 165 13.76 -15.17 -2.52
CA ALA A 165 12.69 -14.40 -1.93
C ALA A 165 12.95 -12.89 -2.05
N PHE A 166 14.18 -12.42 -1.73
CA PHE A 166 14.56 -11.02 -1.91
C PHE A 166 14.48 -10.57 -3.36
N LEU A 167 15.02 -11.35 -4.30
CA LEU A 167 15.01 -10.99 -5.70
C LEU A 167 13.61 -10.91 -6.29
N TYR A 168 12.73 -11.84 -5.90
CA TYR A 168 11.36 -11.88 -6.39
C TYR A 168 10.50 -10.76 -5.81
N ASN A 169 10.62 -10.45 -4.51
CA ASN A 169 9.99 -9.26 -3.93
C ASN A 169 10.50 -7.98 -4.59
N LEU A 170 11.80 -7.85 -4.83
CA LEU A 170 12.34 -6.70 -5.52
C LEU A 170 11.82 -6.58 -6.97
N LEU A 171 11.63 -7.70 -7.64
CA LEU A 171 11.10 -7.72 -9.01
C LEU A 171 9.62 -7.31 -9.04
N SER A 172 8.78 -7.86 -8.16
CA SER A 172 7.36 -7.50 -8.08
C SER A 172 7.16 -6.05 -7.66
N SER A 173 7.84 -5.61 -6.61
CA SER A 173 7.80 -4.23 -6.11
C SER A 173 8.34 -3.22 -7.14
N SER A 174 9.25 -3.63 -8.03
CA SER A 174 9.77 -2.76 -9.08
C SER A 174 8.71 -2.28 -10.09
N ALA A 175 7.50 -2.86 -10.11
CA ALA A 175 6.40 -2.44 -10.97
C ALA A 175 5.93 -0.99 -10.68
N THR A 176 6.14 -0.48 -9.46
CA THR A 176 5.80 0.89 -9.06
C THR A 176 6.47 1.94 -9.93
N LEU A 177 7.76 1.80 -10.19
CA LEU A 177 8.54 2.82 -10.89
C LEU A 177 8.11 3.01 -12.37
N PRO A 178 8.06 1.96 -13.23
CA PRO A 178 7.58 2.11 -14.60
C PRO A 178 6.11 2.55 -14.66
N ALA A 179 5.25 2.07 -13.75
CA ALA A 179 3.87 2.51 -13.66
C ALA A 179 3.77 4.01 -13.40
N ALA A 180 4.54 4.54 -12.43
CA ALA A 180 4.57 5.95 -12.10
C ALA A 180 5.08 6.82 -13.27
N VAL A 181 6.13 6.39 -13.97
CA VAL A 181 6.68 7.12 -15.13
C VAL A 181 5.67 7.12 -16.29
N ILE A 182 5.10 5.98 -16.64
CA ILE A 182 4.10 5.87 -17.72
C ILE A 182 2.89 6.75 -17.36
N SER A 183 2.41 6.68 -16.11
CA SER A 183 1.26 7.46 -15.64
C SER A 183 1.53 8.97 -15.66
N TYR A 184 2.75 9.41 -15.31
CA TYR A 184 3.12 10.82 -15.42
C TYR A 184 2.90 11.37 -16.83
N PHE A 185 3.39 10.67 -17.85
CA PHE A 185 3.26 11.14 -19.24
C PHE A 185 1.82 11.02 -19.76
N SER A 186 1.10 9.94 -19.40
CA SER A 186 -0.27 9.71 -19.84
C SER A 186 -1.26 10.67 -19.20
N LEU A 187 -1.17 10.86 -17.87
CA LEU A 187 -2.12 11.67 -17.11
C LEU A 187 -1.89 13.18 -17.30
N LYS A 188 -0.67 13.58 -17.68
CA LYS A 188 -0.41 14.99 -18.03
C LYS A 188 -1.29 15.49 -19.17
N THR A 189 -1.69 14.61 -20.08
CA THR A 189 -2.58 14.92 -21.22
C THR A 189 -4.05 14.63 -20.92
N THR A 190 -4.35 13.83 -19.90
CA THR A 190 -5.71 13.36 -19.58
C THR A 190 -6.06 13.63 -18.11
N GLN A 191 -5.98 14.89 -17.70
CA GLN A 191 -6.18 15.27 -16.29
C GLN A 191 -7.60 15.02 -15.77
N ALA A 192 -8.61 15.00 -16.64
CA ALA A 192 -10.00 14.76 -16.25
C ALA A 192 -10.27 13.41 -15.57
N VAL A 193 -9.37 12.42 -15.74
CA VAL A 193 -9.51 11.11 -15.08
C VAL A 193 -8.86 11.05 -13.70
N ILE A 194 -8.04 12.04 -13.33
CA ILE A 194 -7.30 12.04 -12.07
C ILE A 194 -8.22 11.92 -10.84
N PRO A 195 -9.34 12.66 -10.72
CA PRO A 195 -10.25 12.49 -9.58
C PRO A 195 -10.76 11.06 -9.40
N TYR A 196 -11.03 10.36 -10.51
CA TYR A 196 -11.48 8.96 -10.47
C TYR A 196 -10.34 8.00 -10.09
N ILE A 197 -9.12 8.25 -10.55
CA ILE A 197 -7.93 7.49 -10.11
C ILE A 197 -7.73 7.64 -8.61
N LEU A 198 -7.81 8.85 -8.10
CA LEU A 198 -7.69 9.09 -6.65
C LEU A 198 -8.82 8.45 -5.85
N ALA A 199 -10.05 8.46 -6.37
CA ALA A 199 -11.18 7.79 -5.74
C ALA A 199 -10.98 6.27 -5.67
N LEU A 200 -10.51 5.67 -6.77
CA LEU A 200 -10.19 4.23 -6.81
C LEU A 200 -9.02 3.88 -5.88
N SER A 201 -7.99 4.73 -5.83
CA SER A 201 -6.85 4.54 -4.93
C SER A 201 -7.24 4.73 -3.46
N ALA A 202 -8.13 5.68 -3.16
CA ALA A 202 -8.69 5.82 -1.81
C ALA A 202 -9.47 4.56 -1.41
N ALA A 203 -10.22 3.97 -2.34
CA ALA A 203 -10.90 2.68 -2.12
C ALA A 203 -9.91 1.56 -1.80
N SER A 204 -8.78 1.46 -2.54
CA SER A 204 -7.69 0.52 -2.26
C SER A 204 -7.12 0.74 -0.87
N PHE A 205 -6.75 1.97 -0.52
CA PHE A 205 -6.16 2.29 0.78
C PHE A 205 -7.11 1.98 1.94
N ILE A 206 -8.40 2.28 1.80
CA ILE A 206 -9.42 1.93 2.78
C ILE A 206 -9.55 0.41 2.88
N TYR A 207 -9.56 -0.29 1.74
CA TYR A 207 -9.69 -1.74 1.70
C TYR A 207 -8.51 -2.42 2.41
N ILE A 208 -7.28 -2.08 2.06
CA ILE A 208 -6.06 -2.60 2.70
C ILE A 208 -6.07 -2.32 4.20
N ALA A 209 -6.37 -1.08 4.60
CA ALA A 209 -6.41 -0.72 6.02
C ALA A 209 -7.42 -1.56 6.81
N MET A 210 -8.62 -1.79 6.24
CA MET A 210 -9.74 -2.44 6.93
C MET A 210 -9.73 -3.96 6.81
N ALA A 211 -9.36 -4.51 5.63
CA ALA A 211 -9.40 -5.94 5.37
C ALA A 211 -8.10 -6.65 5.77
N ASP A 212 -6.94 -6.00 5.58
CA ASP A 212 -5.65 -6.64 5.79
C ASP A 212 -5.00 -6.21 7.10
N LEU A 213 -4.83 -4.91 7.33
CA LEU A 213 -4.00 -4.42 8.42
C LEU A 213 -4.70 -4.45 9.79
N ILE A 214 -5.95 -3.99 9.88
CA ILE A 214 -6.70 -3.96 11.16
C ILE A 214 -6.92 -5.36 11.73
N PRO A 215 -7.31 -6.39 10.97
CA PRO A 215 -7.44 -7.76 11.50
C PRO A 215 -6.16 -8.31 12.12
N VAL A 216 -5.00 -8.00 11.54
CA VAL A 216 -3.69 -8.38 12.12
C VAL A 216 -3.46 -7.71 13.48
N LEU A 217 -3.86 -6.44 13.64
CA LEU A 217 -3.73 -5.72 14.90
C LEU A 217 -4.64 -6.30 16.00
N HIS A 218 -5.82 -6.79 15.64
CA HIS A 218 -6.77 -7.39 16.59
C HIS A 218 -6.30 -8.71 17.17
N GLN A 219 -5.29 -9.37 16.60
CA GLN A 219 -4.71 -10.60 17.17
C GLN A 219 -3.99 -10.38 18.51
N LYS A 220 -3.61 -9.13 18.82
CA LYS A 220 -2.96 -8.77 20.09
C LYS A 220 -3.90 -7.98 20.98
N ILE A 221 -4.33 -8.59 22.09
CA ILE A 221 -5.36 -8.10 22.99
C ILE A 221 -4.83 -7.49 24.30
N SER A 222 -3.48 -7.39 24.49
CA SER A 222 -2.95 -6.75 25.69
C SER A 222 -3.24 -5.24 25.70
N ILE A 223 -3.61 -4.66 26.83
CA ILE A 223 -3.89 -3.22 26.98
C ILE A 223 -2.68 -2.38 26.51
N ARG A 224 -1.48 -2.81 26.85
CA ARG A 224 -0.25 -2.11 26.45
C ARG A 224 -0.04 -2.11 24.93
N ASP A 225 -0.28 -3.25 24.27
CA ASP A 225 -0.18 -3.35 22.81
C ASP A 225 -1.27 -2.53 22.15
N SER A 226 -2.52 -2.62 22.64
CA SER A 226 -3.65 -1.84 22.12
C SER A 226 -3.43 -0.32 22.24
N ALA A 227 -2.93 0.15 23.38
CA ALA A 227 -2.61 1.56 23.58
C ALA A 227 -1.50 2.02 22.61
N ARG A 228 -0.43 1.23 22.44
CA ARG A 228 0.64 1.53 21.49
C ARG A 228 0.11 1.59 20.04
N GLN A 229 -0.68 0.60 19.64
CA GLN A 229 -1.30 0.53 18.31
C GLN A 229 -2.18 1.75 18.06
N PHE A 230 -3.02 2.13 19.01
CA PHE A 230 -3.88 3.31 18.90
C PHE A 230 -3.07 4.61 18.75
N ILE A 231 -2.04 4.79 19.58
CA ILE A 231 -1.15 5.97 19.50
C ILE A 231 -0.46 6.05 18.14
N LEU A 232 0.05 4.93 17.62
CA LEU A 232 0.74 4.89 16.34
C LEU A 232 -0.21 5.09 15.15
N LEU A 233 -1.44 4.58 15.23
CA LEU A 233 -2.48 4.86 14.23
C LEU A 233 -2.80 6.37 14.22
N LEU A 234 -3.00 6.97 15.38
CA LEU A 234 -3.20 8.43 15.48
C LEU A 234 -1.99 9.21 14.99
N ALA A 235 -0.77 8.73 15.23
CA ALA A 235 0.45 9.34 14.71
C ALA A 235 0.51 9.30 13.18
N GLY A 236 0.09 8.18 12.57
CA GLY A 236 -0.04 8.06 11.12
C GLY A 236 -1.04 9.07 10.54
N ILE A 237 -2.24 9.15 11.10
CA ILE A 237 -3.24 10.18 10.72
C ILE A 237 -2.67 11.59 10.94
N GLY A 238 -2.03 11.82 12.09
CA GLY A 238 -1.44 13.10 12.45
C GLY A 238 -0.35 13.55 11.49
N THR A 239 0.46 12.62 10.97
CA THR A 239 1.46 12.91 9.93
C THR A 239 0.78 13.50 8.69
N ILE A 240 -0.27 12.88 8.20
CA ILE A 240 -1.01 13.35 7.02
C ILE A 240 -1.67 14.72 7.31
N LEU A 241 -2.30 14.85 8.46
CA LEU A 241 -2.94 16.09 8.87
C LEU A 241 -1.92 17.23 9.02
N PHE A 242 -0.75 16.98 9.60
CA PHE A 242 0.32 17.96 9.72
C PHE A 242 0.76 18.52 8.34
N PHE A 243 0.98 17.62 7.37
CA PHE A 243 1.30 18.05 6.02
C PHE A 243 0.15 18.84 5.38
N ARG A 244 -1.11 18.44 5.62
CA ARG A 244 -2.29 19.15 5.08
C ARG A 244 -2.43 20.57 5.62
N LEU A 245 -2.14 20.80 6.90
CA LEU A 245 -2.31 22.11 7.54
C LEU A 245 -1.19 23.11 7.21
N ASN A 246 -0.05 22.63 6.74
CA ASN A 246 1.10 23.47 6.42
C ASN A 246 1.24 23.78 4.91
N HIS A 247 0.26 23.40 4.11
CA HIS A 247 0.18 23.66 2.67
C HIS A 247 -1.24 24.02 2.25
#